data_0eebd7c2338d2a2edb707db62eae0fc3
#
_entry.id   0eebd7c2338d2a2edb707db62eae0fc3
#
_cell.length_a   1.000
_cell.length_b   1.000
_cell.length_c   1.000
_cell.angle_alpha   90.00
_cell.angle_beta   90.00
_cell.angle_gamma   90.00
#
_symmetry.space_group_name_H-M   'P 1'
#
loop_
_entity.id
_entity.type
_entity.pdbx_description
1 polymer ?
#
loop_
_entity_poly.entity_id
_entity_poly.type
_entity_poly.pdbx_seq_one_letter_code
_entity_poly.pdbx_strand_id
1 'polypeptide(L)'
;MTDFVNSVGFKEAMEYAASRKVVLPDDYYGKLVGIQRAQSVSVAGLAALEQIRFVIDKLADVLEKGGTFKSFQDAVREGGLDINLPTHRLENIFRTNIQAAYSRGRWEQQTRARGTRPYLMYDAINDSRTRPAHAAMDSIIRRWDDPFWATNYPTNGYRCRCTVISLTEAQAKKRGGPTDPMPDPETTRPDPGWDYNPGADYASGPNLAIEKTTEKIKRRSLTAAQKADRARKKLEAEQAAAGPATLDEVMGIGHAALADLPTDPIEFNEAFERLLLERVIKSGYGSDAANKAAVAKHARTALKKTSFKTLYVANSGYSKEEYLEAFFQALPLPKSWLKATSERYRTIMLQHAKDRAYADQENGLLNINIDKTDVVLHEFLHLVQVAFPEVQTMVRELHLKRTAGSNLNRMRDLTGNPGYDVTELTREDKYFNPYMGKEYNTNLNGRPSPNEPLEVLTMTLQALIGSVGGLPGKVGANSMRNALLSKDKESAAFALGLLLRYA
;
A
#
# COMPACT_ATOMS: atom_id res chain seq x y z
N MET A 1 17.28 5.06 27.95
CA MET A 1 18.05 4.06 27.20
C MET A 1 18.24 4.61 25.82
N THR A 2 19.28 5.40 25.78
CA THR A 2 19.65 6.25 24.66
C THR A 2 20.15 5.40 23.49
N ASP A 3 19.61 5.69 22.38
CA ASP A 3 19.99 5.44 20.99
C ASP A 3 21.40 4.91 20.73
N PHE A 4 21.53 3.60 20.71
CA PHE A 4 22.76 2.92 20.30
C PHE A 4 22.96 2.94 18.76
N VAL A 5 22.18 3.73 18.03
CA VAL A 5 22.14 3.72 16.55
C VAL A 5 22.57 5.06 15.94
N ASN A 6 23.28 5.91 16.69
CA ASN A 6 23.75 7.21 16.18
C ASN A 6 25.24 7.25 15.78
N SER A 7 25.81 6.14 15.34
CA SER A 7 27.13 6.17 14.72
C SER A 7 27.08 5.66 13.28
N VAL A 8 27.77 6.34 12.42
CA VAL A 8 28.10 6.01 11.02
C VAL A 8 28.01 4.51 10.75
N GLY A 9 27.27 4.13 9.74
CA GLY A 9 26.98 2.73 9.41
C GLY A 9 28.24 1.87 9.47
N PHE A 10 28.18 0.84 10.32
CA PHE A 10 29.26 -0.10 10.52
C PHE A 10 29.34 -1.01 9.29
N LYS A 11 30.28 -0.75 8.39
CA LYS A 11 30.37 -1.35 7.06
C LYS A 11 30.24 -2.88 7.07
N GLU A 12 31.00 -3.54 7.94
CA GLU A 12 31.01 -5.00 8.07
C GLU A 12 29.65 -5.54 8.55
N ALA A 13 28.93 -4.79 9.38
CA ALA A 13 27.57 -5.16 9.80
C ALA A 13 26.56 -5.05 8.66
N MET A 14 26.69 -4.02 7.82
CA MET A 14 25.82 -3.82 6.64
C MET A 14 26.07 -4.90 5.60
N GLU A 15 27.34 -5.20 5.29
CA GLU A 15 27.72 -6.26 4.36
C GLU A 15 27.20 -7.63 4.82
N TYR A 16 27.28 -7.94 6.10
CA TYR A 16 26.72 -9.16 6.66
C TYR A 16 25.20 -9.20 6.55
N ALA A 17 24.49 -8.12 6.91
CA ALA A 17 23.03 -8.08 6.81
C ALA A 17 22.56 -8.32 5.38
N ALA A 18 23.25 -7.75 4.39
CA ALA A 18 22.95 -7.89 2.97
C ALA A 18 23.32 -9.27 2.39
N SER A 19 24.31 -9.95 2.93
CA SER A 19 24.84 -11.23 2.42
C SER A 19 23.99 -12.44 2.78
N ARG A 20 23.12 -12.34 3.79
CA ARG A 20 22.35 -13.49 4.28
C ARG A 20 21.32 -13.99 3.29
N LYS A 21 21.18 -15.32 3.19
CA LYS A 21 20.20 -15.96 2.31
C LYS A 21 18.82 -15.95 2.96
N VAL A 22 17.81 -15.49 2.21
CA VAL A 22 16.41 -15.55 2.65
C VAL A 22 15.87 -16.96 2.44
N VAL A 23 15.34 -17.57 3.48
CA VAL A 23 14.74 -18.91 3.48
C VAL A 23 13.36 -18.90 4.14
N LEU A 24 12.52 -19.88 3.83
CA LEU A 24 11.23 -20.03 4.50
C LEU A 24 11.41 -20.47 5.97
N PRO A 25 10.46 -20.13 6.87
CA PRO A 25 10.54 -20.50 8.28
C PRO A 25 10.72 -22.01 8.52
N ASP A 26 10.03 -22.85 7.78
CA ASP A 26 10.12 -24.31 7.93
C ASP A 26 11.52 -24.83 7.56
N ASP A 27 12.14 -24.28 6.53
CA ASP A 27 13.52 -24.61 6.19
C ASP A 27 14.49 -24.09 7.25
N TYR A 28 14.28 -22.84 7.72
CA TYR A 28 15.15 -22.20 8.72
C TYR A 28 15.15 -22.93 10.05
N TYR A 29 13.97 -23.22 10.59
CA TYR A 29 13.83 -23.85 11.91
C TYR A 29 13.91 -25.36 11.87
N GLY A 30 13.53 -26.00 10.77
CA GLY A 30 13.49 -27.44 10.63
C GLY A 30 14.76 -28.09 10.06
N LYS A 31 15.54 -27.38 9.24
CA LYS A 31 16.66 -27.97 8.48
C LYS A 31 18.01 -27.30 8.74
N LEU A 32 18.03 -26.02 9.13
CA LEU A 32 19.27 -25.28 9.33
C LEU A 32 19.73 -25.31 10.79
N VAL A 33 21.00 -25.58 11.00
CA VAL A 33 21.63 -25.59 12.32
C VAL A 33 22.94 -24.83 12.30
N GLY A 34 23.39 -24.33 13.46
CA GLY A 34 24.68 -23.68 13.64
C GLY A 34 24.94 -22.56 12.63
N ILE A 35 26.07 -22.61 11.96
CA ILE A 35 26.52 -21.59 10.99
C ILE A 35 25.56 -21.39 9.81
N GLN A 36 24.83 -22.40 9.39
CA GLN A 36 23.86 -22.27 8.31
C GLN A 36 22.73 -21.27 8.68
N ARG A 37 22.37 -21.21 9.96
CA ARG A 37 21.46 -20.17 10.48
C ARG A 37 22.09 -18.79 10.45
N ALA A 38 23.39 -18.67 10.76
CA ALA A 38 24.09 -17.40 10.68
C ALA A 38 24.13 -16.84 9.24
N GLN A 39 24.28 -17.72 8.25
CA GLN A 39 24.32 -17.34 6.83
C GLN A 39 22.94 -17.17 6.20
N SER A 40 21.88 -17.42 6.93
CA SER A 40 20.50 -17.37 6.45
C SER A 40 19.65 -16.45 7.32
N VAL A 41 18.51 -16.03 6.78
CA VAL A 41 17.54 -15.25 7.52
C VAL A 41 16.13 -15.68 7.16
N SER A 42 15.27 -15.73 8.16
CA SER A 42 13.86 -15.98 7.98
C SER A 42 13.02 -15.14 8.96
N VAL A 43 11.74 -15.01 8.67
CA VAL A 43 10.80 -14.27 9.49
C VAL A 43 9.62 -15.18 9.79
N ALA A 44 9.56 -15.70 11.02
CA ALA A 44 8.44 -16.52 11.45
C ALA A 44 7.11 -15.75 11.33
N GLY A 45 6.09 -16.40 10.78
CA GLY A 45 4.77 -15.80 10.51
C GLY A 45 4.64 -15.19 9.11
N LEU A 46 5.68 -15.26 8.27
CA LEU A 46 5.62 -14.96 6.85
C LEU A 46 5.86 -16.23 6.03
N ALA A 47 4.92 -16.56 5.16
CA ALA A 47 4.96 -17.79 4.35
C ALA A 47 5.54 -17.56 2.94
N ALA A 48 5.66 -16.31 2.49
CA ALA A 48 6.16 -15.96 1.18
C ALA A 48 7.59 -15.38 1.26
N LEU A 49 8.48 -15.89 0.42
CA LEU A 49 9.87 -15.38 0.34
C LEU A 49 9.94 -13.89 0.02
N GLU A 50 9.02 -13.40 -0.79
CA GLU A 50 8.92 -11.99 -1.15
C GLU A 50 8.66 -11.10 0.07
N GLN A 51 7.73 -11.51 0.95
CA GLN A 51 7.44 -10.81 2.20
C GLN A 51 8.65 -10.82 3.14
N ILE A 52 9.32 -11.98 3.27
CA ILE A 52 10.53 -12.10 4.11
C ILE A 52 11.63 -11.19 3.56
N ARG A 53 11.88 -11.24 2.26
CA ARG A 53 12.88 -10.41 1.61
C ARG A 53 12.60 -8.93 1.80
N PHE A 54 11.36 -8.52 1.56
CA PHE A 54 10.94 -7.12 1.78
C PHE A 54 11.25 -6.62 3.20
N VAL A 55 10.90 -7.41 4.23
CA VAL A 55 11.19 -7.04 5.63
C VAL A 55 12.70 -6.92 5.87
N ILE A 56 13.50 -7.83 5.30
CA ILE A 56 14.96 -7.81 5.46
C ILE A 56 15.61 -6.67 4.67
N ASP A 57 15.13 -6.37 3.47
CA ASP A 57 15.61 -5.23 2.67
C ASP A 57 15.33 -3.90 3.41
N LYS A 58 14.14 -3.76 4.03
CA LYS A 58 13.83 -2.59 4.88
C LYS A 58 14.69 -2.50 6.13
N LEU A 59 15.04 -3.65 6.71
CA LEU A 59 15.97 -3.71 7.82
C LEU A 59 17.38 -3.25 7.40
N ALA A 60 17.86 -3.71 6.25
CA ALA A 60 19.17 -3.31 5.71
C ALA A 60 19.20 -1.80 5.40
N ASP A 61 18.18 -1.26 4.75
CA ASP A 61 18.04 0.18 4.47
C ASP A 61 18.11 1.04 5.74
N VAL A 62 17.46 0.58 6.81
CA VAL A 62 17.43 1.30 8.09
C VAL A 62 18.78 1.17 8.83
N LEU A 63 19.42 0.00 8.74
CA LEU A 63 20.75 -0.21 9.28
C LEU A 63 21.78 0.71 8.60
N GLU A 64 21.74 0.79 7.27
CA GLU A 64 22.64 1.65 6.47
C GLU A 64 22.49 3.13 6.83
N LYS A 65 21.25 3.59 7.06
CA LYS A 65 20.95 4.99 7.38
C LYS A 65 21.07 5.33 8.86
N GLY A 66 21.47 4.37 9.71
CA GLY A 66 21.52 4.55 11.18
C GLY A 66 20.13 4.80 11.80
N GLY A 67 19.07 4.24 11.19
CA GLY A 67 17.69 4.48 11.61
C GLY A 67 17.29 3.72 12.89
N THR A 68 16.11 4.08 13.40
CA THR A 68 15.53 3.54 14.64
C THR A 68 14.55 2.39 14.35
N PHE A 69 14.09 1.69 15.41
CA PHE A 69 12.98 0.75 15.29
C PHE A 69 11.73 1.40 14.69
N LYS A 70 11.44 2.66 15.05
CA LYS A 70 10.31 3.41 14.49
C LYS A 70 10.44 3.56 12.98
N SER A 71 11.63 3.95 12.49
CA SER A 71 11.91 4.05 11.04
C SER A 71 11.71 2.73 10.32
N PHE A 72 12.13 1.62 10.92
CA PHE A 72 11.92 0.28 10.37
C PHE A 72 10.45 -0.11 10.34
N GLN A 73 9.72 0.13 11.43
CA GLN A 73 8.29 -0.16 11.53
C GLN A 73 7.48 0.61 10.48
N ASP A 74 7.78 1.90 10.31
CA ASP A 74 7.13 2.74 9.32
C ASP A 74 7.45 2.27 7.89
N ALA A 75 8.71 1.98 7.60
CA ALA A 75 9.15 1.48 6.30
C ALA A 75 8.49 0.13 5.92
N VAL A 76 8.25 -0.76 6.89
CA VAL A 76 7.55 -2.03 6.65
C VAL A 76 6.06 -1.79 6.43
N ARG A 77 5.43 -0.91 7.21
CA ARG A 77 3.99 -0.63 7.11
C ARG A 77 3.61 0.17 5.88
N GLU A 78 4.47 1.09 5.46
CA GLU A 78 4.23 1.98 4.31
C GLU A 78 4.65 1.38 2.97
N GLY A 79 5.40 0.30 2.98
CA GLY A 79 6.09 -0.23 1.81
C GLY A 79 5.25 -1.02 0.81
N GLY A 80 3.92 -1.13 1.00
CA GLY A 80 2.98 -1.62 -0.02
C GLY A 80 2.79 -3.14 -0.12
N LEU A 81 3.53 -3.96 0.65
CA LEU A 81 3.23 -5.38 0.84
C LEU A 81 2.34 -5.57 2.08
N ASP A 82 1.37 -6.46 1.98
CA ASP A 82 0.49 -6.80 3.11
C ASP A 82 1.25 -7.66 4.13
N ILE A 83 1.97 -6.96 5.03
CA ILE A 83 2.74 -7.59 6.11
C ILE A 83 2.03 -7.32 7.42
N ASN A 84 1.20 -8.26 7.83
CA ASN A 84 0.43 -8.18 9.07
C ASN A 84 1.21 -8.78 10.25
N LEU A 85 2.34 -8.17 10.63
CA LEU A 85 3.11 -8.55 11.80
C LEU A 85 2.82 -7.60 12.97
N PRO A 86 2.50 -8.12 14.17
CA PRO A 86 2.35 -7.31 15.37
C PRO A 86 3.63 -6.52 15.70
N THR A 87 3.49 -5.37 16.32
CA THR A 87 4.62 -4.47 16.67
C THR A 87 5.74 -5.19 17.44
N HIS A 88 5.39 -6.03 18.43
CA HIS A 88 6.39 -6.76 19.20
C HIS A 88 7.19 -7.77 18.36
N ARG A 89 6.61 -8.30 17.28
CA ARG A 89 7.29 -9.18 16.32
C ARG A 89 8.25 -8.40 15.45
N LEU A 90 7.83 -7.25 14.91
CA LEU A 90 8.71 -6.35 14.17
C LEU A 90 9.88 -5.89 15.04
N GLU A 91 9.63 -5.56 16.32
CA GLU A 91 10.69 -5.20 17.25
C GLU A 91 11.68 -6.33 17.50
N ASN A 92 11.19 -7.57 17.64
CA ASN A 92 12.05 -8.73 17.79
C ASN A 92 12.94 -8.96 16.56
N ILE A 93 12.37 -8.85 15.35
CA ILE A 93 13.12 -8.94 14.09
C ILE A 93 14.20 -7.87 14.05
N PHE A 94 13.82 -6.62 14.28
CA PHE A 94 14.72 -5.48 14.24
C PHE A 94 15.91 -5.69 15.22
N ARG A 95 15.61 -5.84 16.52
CA ARG A 95 16.65 -5.94 17.56
C ARG A 95 17.58 -7.14 17.37
N THR A 96 17.04 -8.30 17.04
CA THR A 96 17.83 -9.52 16.88
C THR A 96 18.76 -9.44 15.67
N ASN A 97 18.27 -8.95 14.55
CA ASN A 97 19.07 -8.88 13.33
C ASN A 97 20.11 -7.75 13.37
N ILE A 98 19.79 -6.60 13.95
CA ILE A 98 20.73 -5.52 14.17
C ILE A 98 21.87 -6.00 15.08
N GLN A 99 21.55 -6.66 16.20
CA GLN A 99 22.55 -7.17 17.11
C GLN A 99 23.45 -8.23 16.45
N ALA A 100 22.88 -9.14 15.67
CA ALA A 100 23.65 -10.15 14.93
C ALA A 100 24.62 -9.51 13.92
N ALA A 101 24.17 -8.48 13.20
CA ALA A 101 25.00 -7.75 12.26
C ALA A 101 26.17 -7.02 12.96
N TYR A 102 25.88 -6.33 14.05
CA TYR A 102 26.95 -5.69 14.85
C TYR A 102 27.92 -6.70 15.46
N SER A 103 27.45 -7.85 15.92
CA SER A 103 28.29 -8.91 16.47
C SER A 103 29.25 -9.47 15.41
N ARG A 104 28.74 -9.69 14.19
CA ARG A 104 29.57 -10.09 13.04
C ARG A 104 30.66 -9.09 12.74
N GLY A 105 30.34 -7.84 12.55
CA GLY A 105 31.33 -6.83 12.23
C GLY A 105 32.32 -6.61 13.37
N ARG A 106 31.89 -6.73 14.64
CA ARG A 106 32.77 -6.66 15.81
C ARG A 106 33.77 -7.82 15.83
N TRP A 107 33.31 -9.05 15.53
CA TRP A 107 34.21 -10.19 15.40
C TRP A 107 35.31 -9.95 14.36
N GLU A 108 34.96 -9.44 13.20
CA GLU A 108 35.95 -9.13 12.16
C GLU A 108 36.97 -8.08 12.59
N GLN A 109 36.54 -7.02 13.25
CA GLN A 109 37.42 -6.00 13.77
C GLN A 109 38.33 -6.55 14.89
N GLN A 110 37.79 -7.36 15.78
CA GLN A 110 38.55 -7.97 16.88
C GLN A 110 39.57 -8.98 16.36
N THR A 111 39.23 -9.79 15.37
CA THR A 111 40.14 -10.74 14.73
C THR A 111 41.25 -10.05 13.93
N ARG A 112 40.97 -8.90 13.31
CA ARG A 112 42.03 -8.06 12.72
C ARG A 112 43.02 -7.50 13.78
N ALA A 113 42.49 -7.16 14.93
CA ALA A 113 43.29 -6.61 16.04
C ALA A 113 43.99 -7.68 16.94
N ARG A 114 43.84 -8.97 16.61
CA ARG A 114 44.32 -10.10 17.43
C ARG A 114 45.80 -10.06 17.79
N GLY A 115 46.65 -9.43 16.98
CA GLY A 115 48.06 -9.28 17.24
C GLY A 115 48.38 -8.39 18.46
N THR A 116 47.56 -7.40 18.71
CA THR A 116 47.70 -6.46 19.82
C THR A 116 46.71 -6.70 20.97
N ARG A 117 45.61 -7.34 20.68
CA ARG A 117 44.49 -7.62 21.61
C ARG A 117 44.05 -9.08 21.49
N PRO A 118 44.87 -10.04 21.97
CA PRO A 118 44.67 -11.46 21.74
C PRO A 118 43.59 -12.10 22.61
N TYR A 119 43.06 -11.39 23.60
CA TYR A 119 42.03 -11.90 24.50
C TYR A 119 40.70 -11.24 24.24
N LEU A 120 39.63 -12.01 24.38
CA LEU A 120 38.26 -11.57 24.33
C LEU A 120 37.61 -11.82 25.70
N MET A 121 36.73 -10.90 26.12
CA MET A 121 35.96 -11.00 27.35
C MET A 121 34.48 -10.90 27.01
N TYR A 122 33.69 -11.85 27.46
CA TYR A 122 32.23 -11.78 27.35
C TYR A 122 31.71 -10.68 28.28
N ASP A 123 30.77 -9.88 27.78
CA ASP A 123 30.22 -8.72 28.48
C ASP A 123 28.69 -8.77 28.41
N ALA A 124 28.07 -9.23 29.48
CA ALA A 124 26.63 -9.26 29.63
C ALA A 124 26.10 -7.94 30.19
N ILE A 125 24.88 -7.54 29.84
CA ILE A 125 24.26 -6.31 30.36
C ILE A 125 23.92 -6.40 31.86
N ASN A 126 23.72 -7.62 32.39
CA ASN A 126 23.48 -7.90 33.81
C ASN A 126 22.27 -7.17 34.42
N ASP A 127 21.20 -6.96 33.63
CA ASP A 127 19.93 -6.47 34.13
C ASP A 127 18.90 -7.61 34.28
N SER A 128 17.70 -7.31 34.79
CA SER A 128 16.63 -8.26 35.03
C SER A 128 16.11 -9.00 33.76
N ARG A 129 16.52 -8.54 32.58
CA ARG A 129 16.16 -9.17 31.29
C ARG A 129 17.26 -10.05 30.73
N THR A 130 18.43 -10.08 31.37
CA THR A 130 19.54 -10.95 30.96
C THR A 130 19.23 -12.38 31.43
N ARG A 131 19.32 -13.32 30.52
CA ARG A 131 19.11 -14.74 30.85
C ARG A 131 20.16 -15.25 31.81
N PRO A 132 19.79 -16.12 32.76
CA PRO A 132 20.80 -16.65 33.74
C PRO A 132 22.03 -17.24 33.07
N ALA A 133 21.87 -18.05 32.02
CA ALA A 133 22.99 -18.65 31.30
C ALA A 133 23.88 -17.60 30.59
N HIS A 134 23.30 -16.49 30.10
CA HIS A 134 24.08 -15.41 29.50
C HIS A 134 24.80 -14.58 30.61
N ALA A 135 24.17 -14.36 31.74
CA ALA A 135 24.78 -13.70 32.87
C ALA A 135 25.96 -14.54 33.46
N ALA A 136 25.81 -15.87 33.48
CA ALA A 136 26.87 -16.77 33.90
C ALA A 136 28.10 -16.74 32.98
N MET A 137 27.97 -16.28 31.74
CA MET A 137 29.11 -16.07 30.84
C MET A 137 29.80 -14.72 31.05
N ASP A 138 29.22 -13.82 31.84
CA ASP A 138 29.82 -12.50 32.05
C ASP A 138 31.25 -12.57 32.60
N SER A 139 32.08 -11.70 32.08
CA SER A 139 33.49 -11.61 32.45
C SER A 139 34.37 -12.85 32.16
N ILE A 140 33.88 -13.85 31.43
CA ILE A 140 34.71 -14.93 30.90
C ILE A 140 35.73 -14.35 29.93
N ILE A 141 37.02 -14.57 30.21
CA ILE A 141 38.12 -14.11 29.38
C ILE A 141 38.81 -15.31 28.75
N ARG A 142 38.87 -15.37 27.44
CA ARG A 142 39.55 -16.41 26.67
C ARG A 142 40.29 -15.79 25.49
N ARG A 143 41.31 -16.52 25.02
CA ARG A 143 41.98 -16.11 23.78
C ARG A 143 41.03 -16.13 22.61
N TRP A 144 41.24 -15.26 21.61
CA TRP A 144 40.31 -15.09 20.46
C TRP A 144 40.06 -16.38 19.65
N ASP A 145 41.03 -17.32 19.64
CA ASP A 145 41.00 -18.63 18.96
C ASP A 145 40.52 -19.78 19.86
N ASP A 146 40.11 -19.50 21.08
CA ASP A 146 39.57 -20.50 22.00
C ASP A 146 38.23 -21.08 21.50
N PRO A 147 38.02 -22.42 21.55
CA PRO A 147 36.77 -23.07 21.15
C PRO A 147 35.52 -22.52 21.79
N PHE A 148 35.61 -21.89 22.96
CA PHE A 148 34.51 -21.21 23.62
C PHE A 148 33.80 -20.21 22.68
N TRP A 149 34.56 -19.49 21.89
CA TRP A 149 34.02 -18.48 20.97
C TRP A 149 33.35 -19.07 19.72
N ALA A 150 33.55 -20.35 19.43
CA ALA A 150 32.87 -21.00 18.30
C ALA A 150 31.34 -21.12 18.52
N THR A 151 30.92 -21.24 19.78
CA THR A 151 29.52 -21.43 20.16
C THR A 151 28.95 -20.28 20.98
N ASN A 152 29.77 -19.59 21.79
CA ASN A 152 29.27 -18.63 22.77
C ASN A 152 29.51 -17.16 22.40
N TYR A 153 30.07 -16.87 21.22
CA TYR A 153 30.16 -15.48 20.77
C TYR A 153 28.77 -14.91 20.49
N PRO A 154 28.35 -13.78 21.08
CA PRO A 154 27.01 -13.23 20.86
C PRO A 154 26.77 -12.95 19.37
N THR A 155 25.54 -13.12 18.90
CA THR A 155 24.23 -13.12 19.54
C THR A 155 23.84 -14.52 19.98
N ASN A 156 23.54 -14.73 21.24
CA ASN A 156 23.28 -16.05 21.84
C ASN A 156 21.78 -16.35 22.03
N GLY A 157 20.88 -15.57 21.43
CA GLY A 157 19.43 -15.75 21.55
C GLY A 157 18.65 -14.58 20.97
N TYR A 158 17.36 -14.73 20.85
CA TYR A 158 16.47 -13.62 20.45
C TYR A 158 16.59 -12.45 21.43
N ARG A 159 16.74 -11.22 20.90
CA ARG A 159 16.91 -9.99 21.70
C ARG A 159 18.10 -10.02 22.66
N CYS A 160 19.10 -10.88 22.41
CA CYS A 160 20.34 -10.86 23.16
C CYS A 160 21.01 -9.49 23.01
N ARG A 161 21.50 -8.94 24.14
CA ARG A 161 22.19 -7.64 24.20
C ARG A 161 23.63 -7.76 24.66
N CYS A 162 24.09 -8.99 24.85
CA CYS A 162 25.46 -9.27 25.24
C CYS A 162 26.43 -8.88 24.14
N THR A 163 27.67 -8.58 24.52
CA THR A 163 28.73 -8.18 23.63
C THR A 163 30.05 -8.84 24.01
N VAL A 164 31.10 -8.54 23.29
CA VAL A 164 32.47 -9.01 23.58
C VAL A 164 33.45 -7.85 23.51
N ILE A 165 34.33 -7.76 24.49
CA ILE A 165 35.38 -6.74 24.57
C ILE A 165 36.71 -7.39 24.26
N SER A 166 37.53 -6.80 23.37
CA SER A 166 38.90 -7.25 23.13
C SER A 166 39.85 -6.64 24.13
N LEU A 167 40.77 -7.43 24.65
CA LEU A 167 41.75 -7.06 25.69
C LEU A 167 43.18 -7.30 25.22
N THR A 168 44.08 -6.41 25.63
CA THR A 168 45.52 -6.72 25.61
C THR A 168 45.83 -7.78 26.65
N GLU A 169 47.01 -8.44 26.57
CA GLU A 169 47.44 -9.41 27.55
C GLU A 169 47.51 -8.81 28.98
N ALA A 170 48.04 -7.59 29.10
CA ALA A 170 48.10 -6.90 30.39
C ALA A 170 46.72 -6.60 30.97
N GLN A 171 45.75 -6.22 30.09
CA GLN A 171 44.36 -5.98 30.51
C GLN A 171 43.64 -7.28 30.94
N ALA A 172 43.91 -8.39 30.25
CA ALA A 172 43.36 -9.69 30.61
C ALA A 172 43.89 -10.15 31.97
N LYS A 173 45.20 -10.09 32.19
CA LYS A 173 45.83 -10.41 33.49
C LYS A 173 45.30 -9.56 34.64
N LYS A 174 45.15 -8.24 34.43
CA LYS A 174 44.59 -7.32 35.44
C LYS A 174 43.16 -7.67 35.84
N ARG A 175 42.39 -8.32 34.94
CA ARG A 175 41.01 -8.77 35.16
C ARG A 175 40.89 -10.21 35.64
N GLY A 176 42.03 -10.85 35.99
CA GLY A 176 42.05 -12.23 36.50
C GLY A 176 41.97 -13.32 35.46
N GLY A 177 42.12 -12.99 34.17
CA GLY A 177 42.04 -13.98 33.10
C GLY A 177 43.38 -14.40 32.51
N PRO A 178 43.46 -15.45 31.70
CA PRO A 178 42.28 -16.18 31.15
C PRO A 178 41.55 -16.94 32.26
N THR A 179 40.19 -17.06 32.08
CA THR A 179 39.32 -17.76 33.03
C THR A 179 39.64 -19.25 33.06
N ASP A 180 40.06 -19.76 34.24
CA ASP A 180 40.39 -21.16 34.44
C ASP A 180 40.08 -21.56 35.90
N PRO A 181 39.35 -22.67 36.17
CA PRO A 181 38.70 -23.55 35.17
C PRO A 181 37.56 -22.86 34.46
N MET A 182 37.18 -23.40 33.27
CA MET A 182 35.99 -22.97 32.59
C MET A 182 34.75 -23.28 33.42
N PRO A 183 33.79 -22.34 33.50
CA PRO A 183 32.47 -22.61 34.07
C PRO A 183 31.76 -23.77 33.37
N ASP A 184 30.85 -24.42 34.10
CA ASP A 184 30.06 -25.53 33.59
C ASP A 184 29.32 -25.16 32.30
N PRO A 185 29.55 -25.90 31.20
CA PRO A 185 28.86 -25.65 29.93
C PRO A 185 27.32 -25.70 30.00
N GLU A 186 26.75 -26.43 30.95
CA GLU A 186 25.29 -26.47 31.13
C GLU A 186 24.73 -25.17 31.68
N THR A 187 25.52 -24.41 32.43
CA THR A 187 25.14 -23.10 32.99
C THR A 187 25.61 -21.92 32.15
N THR A 188 26.58 -22.11 31.24
CA THR A 188 27.17 -21.08 30.39
C THR A 188 26.99 -21.40 28.92
N ARG A 189 25.74 -21.30 28.44
CA ARG A 189 25.39 -21.69 27.08
C ARG A 189 24.48 -20.68 26.38
N PRO A 190 24.52 -20.62 25.05
CA PRO A 190 23.53 -19.88 24.27
C PRO A 190 22.15 -20.55 24.35
N ASP A 191 21.13 -19.83 23.93
CA ASP A 191 19.79 -20.39 23.75
C ASP A 191 19.83 -21.52 22.71
N PRO A 192 18.92 -22.52 22.77
CA PRO A 192 18.86 -23.59 21.79
C PRO A 192 18.80 -23.06 20.35
N GLY A 193 19.72 -23.55 19.51
CA GLY A 193 19.85 -23.12 18.12
C GLY A 193 20.60 -21.79 17.88
N TRP A 194 21.26 -21.25 18.92
CA TRP A 194 22.15 -20.09 18.84
C TRP A 194 23.60 -20.43 19.18
N ASP A 195 23.93 -21.71 19.18
CA ASP A 195 25.23 -22.30 19.44
C ASP A 195 26.20 -22.16 18.25
N TYR A 196 26.36 -20.95 17.78
CA TYR A 196 27.25 -20.60 16.66
C TYR A 196 27.84 -19.19 16.84
N ASN A 197 29.02 -18.96 16.27
CA ASN A 197 29.58 -17.62 16.18
C ASN A 197 29.14 -16.95 14.87
N PRO A 198 28.35 -15.88 14.91
CA PRO A 198 27.91 -15.18 13.69
C PRO A 198 29.07 -14.55 12.92
N GLY A 199 30.23 -14.38 13.57
CA GLY A 199 31.44 -13.81 12.99
C GLY A 199 32.38 -14.80 12.36
N ALA A 200 32.30 -16.09 12.69
CA ALA A 200 33.22 -17.08 12.20
C ALA A 200 33.14 -17.26 10.68
N ASP A 201 34.31 -17.24 10.04
CA ASP A 201 34.43 -17.51 8.63
C ASP A 201 34.58 -19.03 8.45
N TYR A 202 33.47 -19.70 8.16
CA TYR A 202 33.49 -21.11 7.84
C TYR A 202 33.80 -21.24 6.35
N ALA A 203 35.02 -21.63 6.03
CA ALA A 203 35.51 -21.89 4.66
C ALA A 203 34.74 -23.02 3.92
N SER A 204 33.93 -23.84 4.65
CA SER A 204 32.99 -24.77 4.06
C SER A 204 31.71 -24.02 3.70
N GLY A 205 31.54 -23.73 2.45
CA GLY A 205 30.33 -23.07 1.92
C GLY A 205 29.05 -23.80 2.34
N PRO A 206 27.90 -23.14 2.18
CA PRO A 206 26.62 -23.70 2.55
C PRO A 206 26.39 -25.04 1.87
N ASN A 207 25.80 -25.96 2.59
CA ASN A 207 25.48 -27.29 2.10
C ASN A 207 24.81 -27.17 0.71
N LEU A 208 25.44 -27.71 -0.32
CA LEU A 208 25.01 -27.64 -1.73
C LEU A 208 23.54 -28.03 -1.94
N ALA A 209 22.99 -28.89 -1.08
CA ALA A 209 21.58 -29.27 -1.10
C ALA A 209 20.65 -28.11 -0.72
N ILE A 210 21.06 -27.30 0.27
CA ILE A 210 20.31 -26.12 0.74
C ILE A 210 20.43 -25.00 -0.30
N GLU A 211 21.60 -24.80 -0.89
CA GLU A 211 21.78 -23.85 -2.00
C GLU A 211 20.89 -24.19 -3.19
N LYS A 212 20.89 -25.45 -3.61
CA LYS A 212 20.04 -25.90 -4.74
C LYS A 212 18.55 -25.73 -4.43
N THR A 213 18.12 -25.98 -3.19
CA THR A 213 16.73 -25.81 -2.78
C THR A 213 16.38 -24.33 -2.69
N THR A 214 17.24 -23.51 -2.10
CA THR A 214 17.06 -22.06 -2.01
C THR A 214 17.07 -21.41 -3.39
N GLU A 215 17.96 -21.82 -4.28
CA GLU A 215 18.00 -21.34 -5.68
C GLU A 215 16.77 -21.80 -6.48
N LYS A 216 16.25 -23.00 -6.24
CA LYS A 216 15.03 -23.49 -6.88
C LYS A 216 13.79 -22.72 -6.39
N ILE A 217 13.75 -22.36 -5.12
CA ILE A 217 12.68 -21.53 -4.52
C ILE A 217 12.82 -20.09 -5.03
N LYS A 218 14.03 -19.52 -5.06
CA LYS A 218 14.29 -18.20 -5.67
C LYS A 218 13.88 -18.16 -7.14
N ARG A 219 14.23 -19.18 -7.96
CA ARG A 219 13.79 -19.27 -9.36
C ARG A 219 12.28 -19.31 -9.49
N ARG A 220 11.56 -20.01 -8.61
CA ARG A 220 10.08 -20.06 -8.62
C ARG A 220 9.46 -18.73 -8.20
N SER A 221 9.95 -18.11 -7.16
CA SER A 221 9.45 -16.79 -6.70
C SER A 221 9.83 -15.67 -7.65
N LEU A 222 11.07 -15.64 -8.17
CA LEU A 222 11.49 -14.70 -9.21
C LEU A 222 10.68 -14.91 -10.50
N THR A 223 10.37 -16.17 -10.87
CA THR A 223 9.54 -16.43 -12.06
C THR A 223 8.10 -15.98 -11.88
N ALA A 224 7.54 -16.05 -10.68
CA ALA A 224 6.21 -15.52 -10.37
C ALA A 224 6.21 -13.99 -10.32
N ALA A 225 7.18 -13.37 -9.63
CA ALA A 225 7.36 -11.93 -9.60
C ALA A 225 7.72 -11.35 -10.98
N GLN A 226 8.58 -12.01 -11.73
CA GLN A 226 8.90 -11.62 -13.10
C GLN A 226 7.74 -11.81 -14.07
N LYS A 227 6.89 -12.83 -13.88
CA LYS A 227 5.64 -12.99 -14.65
C LYS A 227 4.66 -11.88 -14.31
N ALA A 228 4.51 -11.53 -13.04
CA ALA A 228 3.64 -10.43 -12.60
C ALA A 228 4.19 -9.07 -13.10
N ASP A 229 5.50 -8.83 -13.01
CA ASP A 229 6.14 -7.59 -13.53
C ASP A 229 6.12 -7.55 -15.08
N ARG A 230 6.33 -8.67 -15.77
CA ARG A 230 6.13 -8.76 -17.22
C ARG A 230 4.67 -8.56 -17.61
N ALA A 231 3.71 -9.14 -16.88
CA ALA A 231 2.30 -8.95 -17.15
C ALA A 231 1.91 -7.47 -16.91
N ARG A 232 2.43 -6.86 -15.84
CA ARG A 232 2.24 -5.43 -15.56
C ARG A 232 2.87 -4.56 -16.64
N LYS A 233 4.15 -4.78 -16.99
CA LYS A 233 4.85 -4.03 -18.05
C LYS A 233 4.24 -4.25 -19.43
N LYS A 234 3.74 -5.47 -19.69
CA LYS A 234 3.01 -5.75 -20.92
C LYS A 234 1.70 -4.98 -20.97
N LEU A 235 0.94 -4.96 -19.86
CA LEU A 235 -0.27 -4.18 -19.72
C LEU A 235 0.00 -2.66 -19.81
N GLU A 236 1.04 -2.17 -19.13
CA GLU A 236 1.48 -0.77 -19.21
C GLU A 236 1.95 -0.40 -20.63
N ALA A 237 2.65 -1.31 -21.32
CA ALA A 237 3.09 -1.14 -22.70
C ALA A 237 1.93 -1.25 -23.70
N GLU A 238 0.98 -2.13 -23.47
CA GLU A 238 -0.25 -2.22 -24.26
C GLU A 238 -1.12 -0.98 -24.07
N GLN A 239 -1.23 -0.47 -22.85
CA GLN A 239 -1.91 0.79 -22.56
C GLN A 239 -1.19 2.01 -23.16
N ALA A 240 0.16 2.01 -23.14
CA ALA A 240 0.96 3.06 -23.77
C ALA A 240 1.01 2.95 -25.30
N ALA A 241 0.97 1.72 -25.84
CA ALA A 241 0.96 1.46 -27.28
C ALA A 241 -0.44 1.68 -27.92
N ALA A 242 -1.50 1.54 -27.12
CA ALA A 242 -2.87 1.80 -27.57
C ALA A 242 -3.15 3.30 -27.84
N GLY A 243 -2.22 4.19 -27.44
CA GLY A 243 -2.43 5.63 -27.55
C GLY A 243 -3.55 6.14 -26.61
N PRO A 244 -3.93 7.40 -26.71
CA PRO A 244 -5.07 7.93 -25.99
C PRO A 244 -6.34 7.14 -26.39
N ALA A 245 -7.18 6.80 -25.40
CA ALA A 245 -8.41 6.08 -25.66
C ALA A 245 -9.31 6.87 -26.62
N THR A 246 -9.93 6.18 -27.56
CA THR A 246 -10.91 6.79 -28.47
C THR A 246 -12.34 6.58 -27.97
N LEU A 247 -13.25 7.45 -28.38
CA LEU A 247 -14.67 7.31 -28.05
C LEU A 247 -15.20 5.95 -28.52
N ASP A 248 -14.83 5.51 -29.72
CA ASP A 248 -15.32 4.24 -30.29
C ASP A 248 -14.77 3.03 -29.54
N GLU A 249 -13.51 3.06 -29.09
CA GLU A 249 -12.93 2.02 -28.22
C GLU A 249 -13.71 1.92 -26.90
N VAL A 250 -13.90 3.05 -26.24
CA VAL A 250 -14.63 3.13 -24.95
C VAL A 250 -16.07 2.64 -25.11
N MET A 251 -16.76 3.05 -26.17
CA MET A 251 -18.12 2.58 -26.49
C MET A 251 -18.17 1.08 -26.71
N GLY A 252 -17.19 0.51 -27.44
CA GLY A 252 -17.11 -0.93 -27.68
C GLY A 252 -16.93 -1.73 -26.39
N ILE A 253 -16.03 -1.30 -25.51
CA ILE A 253 -15.82 -1.92 -24.18
C ILE A 253 -17.12 -1.87 -23.37
N GLY A 254 -17.79 -0.73 -23.35
CA GLY A 254 -18.99 -0.55 -22.54
C GLY A 254 -20.17 -1.34 -23.05
N HIS A 255 -20.41 -1.39 -24.37
CA HIS A 255 -21.45 -2.22 -24.95
C HIS A 255 -21.25 -3.71 -24.67
N ALA A 256 -20.02 -4.20 -24.81
CA ALA A 256 -19.69 -5.58 -24.46
C ALA A 256 -19.99 -5.87 -22.98
N ALA A 257 -19.54 -5.00 -22.08
CA ALA A 257 -19.76 -5.16 -20.66
C ALA A 257 -21.24 -5.08 -20.25
N LEU A 258 -22.03 -4.20 -20.89
CA LEU A 258 -23.48 -4.13 -20.66
C LEU A 258 -24.23 -5.37 -21.16
N ALA A 259 -23.79 -5.97 -22.25
CA ALA A 259 -24.38 -7.19 -22.77
C ALA A 259 -24.17 -8.41 -21.84
N ASP A 260 -23.11 -8.41 -21.06
CA ASP A 260 -22.81 -9.45 -20.08
C ASP A 260 -23.56 -9.28 -18.75
N LEU A 261 -24.19 -8.13 -18.51
CA LEU A 261 -24.92 -7.85 -17.27
C LEU A 261 -26.39 -8.31 -17.38
N PRO A 262 -26.98 -8.83 -16.28
CA PRO A 262 -28.38 -9.23 -16.23
C PRO A 262 -29.32 -8.05 -16.54
N THR A 263 -30.50 -8.36 -17.08
CA THR A 263 -31.54 -7.36 -17.34
C THR A 263 -32.47 -7.16 -16.14
N ASP A 264 -32.55 -8.14 -15.24
CA ASP A 264 -33.30 -8.01 -13.99
C ASP A 264 -32.65 -6.95 -13.10
N PRO A 265 -33.41 -6.01 -12.53
CA PRO A 265 -32.86 -4.91 -11.76
C PRO A 265 -32.08 -5.33 -10.47
N ILE A 266 -32.46 -6.42 -9.83
CA ILE A 266 -31.80 -6.91 -8.61
C ILE A 266 -30.51 -7.63 -8.97
N GLU A 267 -30.59 -8.55 -9.92
CA GLU A 267 -29.42 -9.28 -10.43
C GLU A 267 -28.39 -8.34 -11.06
N PHE A 268 -28.86 -7.30 -11.77
CA PHE A 268 -28.01 -6.26 -12.32
C PHE A 268 -27.18 -5.57 -11.24
N ASN A 269 -27.81 -5.17 -10.13
CA ASN A 269 -27.09 -4.50 -9.03
C ASN A 269 -25.96 -5.35 -8.50
N GLU A 270 -26.25 -6.61 -8.19
CA GLU A 270 -25.24 -7.52 -7.63
C GLU A 270 -24.12 -7.78 -8.64
N ALA A 271 -24.45 -8.04 -9.89
CA ALA A 271 -23.46 -8.29 -10.93
C ALA A 271 -22.61 -7.04 -11.23
N PHE A 272 -23.22 -5.86 -11.23
CA PHE A 272 -22.52 -4.60 -11.45
C PHE A 272 -21.62 -4.22 -10.28
N GLU A 273 -22.06 -4.40 -9.02
CA GLU A 273 -21.24 -4.21 -7.84
C GLU A 273 -20.03 -5.15 -7.85
N ARG A 274 -20.24 -6.42 -8.18
CA ARG A 274 -19.17 -7.39 -8.34
C ARG A 274 -18.19 -6.97 -9.40
N LEU A 275 -18.66 -6.53 -10.56
CA LEU A 275 -17.82 -6.01 -11.65
C LEU A 275 -16.97 -4.82 -11.19
N LEU A 276 -17.55 -3.85 -10.48
CA LEU A 276 -16.80 -2.71 -9.93
C LEU A 276 -15.71 -3.16 -8.97
N LEU A 277 -16.04 -4.04 -8.02
CA LEU A 277 -15.09 -4.50 -7.03
C LEU A 277 -13.93 -5.30 -7.67
N GLU A 278 -14.24 -6.25 -8.53
CA GLU A 278 -13.24 -7.12 -9.13
C GLU A 278 -12.41 -6.42 -10.22
N ARG A 279 -13.04 -5.63 -11.08
CA ARG A 279 -12.40 -5.04 -12.25
C ARG A 279 -11.82 -3.64 -12.00
N VAL A 280 -12.52 -2.79 -11.24
CA VAL A 280 -12.12 -1.39 -11.02
C VAL A 280 -11.33 -1.25 -9.72
N ILE A 281 -11.84 -1.77 -8.61
CA ILE A 281 -11.22 -1.68 -7.29
C ILE A 281 -10.12 -2.74 -7.10
N LYS A 282 -10.21 -3.85 -7.83
CA LYS A 282 -9.33 -5.02 -7.74
C LYS A 282 -9.33 -5.64 -6.35
N SER A 283 -10.54 -5.82 -5.81
CA SER A 283 -10.84 -6.46 -4.54
C SER A 283 -11.84 -7.60 -4.73
N GLY A 284 -11.85 -8.58 -3.82
CA GLY A 284 -12.88 -9.63 -3.84
C GLY A 284 -14.25 -9.08 -3.45
N TYR A 285 -15.30 -9.68 -4.00
CA TYR A 285 -16.69 -9.42 -3.64
C TYR A 285 -17.03 -10.11 -2.32
N GLY A 286 -17.67 -9.41 -1.41
CA GLY A 286 -17.98 -9.92 -0.06
C GLY A 286 -19.26 -9.31 0.51
N SER A 287 -19.36 -9.18 1.83
CA SER A 287 -20.48 -8.49 2.47
C SER A 287 -20.43 -6.98 2.19
N ASP A 288 -21.59 -6.30 2.28
CA ASP A 288 -21.70 -4.85 2.09
C ASP A 288 -20.66 -4.06 2.89
N ALA A 289 -20.45 -4.44 4.15
CA ALA A 289 -19.44 -3.78 4.98
C ALA A 289 -18.01 -3.98 4.45
N ALA A 290 -17.69 -5.18 3.96
CA ALA A 290 -16.39 -5.49 3.37
C ALA A 290 -16.20 -4.74 2.04
N ASN A 291 -17.24 -4.67 1.21
CA ASN A 291 -17.25 -3.98 -0.06
C ASN A 291 -17.01 -2.46 0.13
N LYS A 292 -17.73 -1.83 1.06
CA LYS A 292 -17.55 -0.42 1.44
C LYS A 292 -16.12 -0.14 1.94
N ALA A 293 -15.61 -1.00 2.83
CA ALA A 293 -14.25 -0.86 3.34
C ALA A 293 -13.19 -1.00 2.24
N ALA A 294 -13.41 -1.89 1.26
CA ALA A 294 -12.52 -2.04 0.11
C ALA A 294 -12.48 -0.78 -0.76
N VAL A 295 -13.64 -0.19 -1.06
CA VAL A 295 -13.75 1.07 -1.81
C VAL A 295 -13.06 2.21 -1.07
N ALA A 296 -13.34 2.38 0.23
CA ALA A 296 -12.72 3.43 1.04
C ALA A 296 -11.18 3.29 1.10
N LYS A 297 -10.68 2.07 1.30
CA LYS A 297 -9.23 1.78 1.29
C LYS A 297 -8.60 2.12 -0.05
N HIS A 298 -9.24 1.74 -1.15
CA HIS A 298 -8.79 2.03 -2.52
C HIS A 298 -8.71 3.54 -2.77
N ALA A 299 -9.79 4.26 -2.50
CA ALA A 299 -9.88 5.71 -2.72
C ALA A 299 -8.86 6.47 -1.84
N ARG A 300 -8.77 6.15 -0.55
CA ARG A 300 -7.81 6.75 0.39
C ARG A 300 -6.36 6.51 -0.06
N THR A 301 -6.05 5.32 -0.55
CA THR A 301 -4.71 4.99 -1.05
C THR A 301 -4.37 5.78 -2.31
N ALA A 302 -5.31 5.94 -3.22
CA ALA A 302 -5.10 6.68 -4.46
C ALA A 302 -4.98 8.20 -4.23
N LEU A 303 -5.76 8.73 -3.28
CA LEU A 303 -5.79 10.15 -2.92
C LEU A 303 -4.79 10.54 -1.82
N LYS A 304 -3.83 9.69 -1.50
CA LYS A 304 -2.89 9.89 -0.37
C LYS A 304 -2.04 11.17 -0.41
N LYS A 305 -1.89 11.80 -1.57
CA LYS A 305 -1.15 13.07 -1.73
C LYS A 305 -2.03 14.30 -1.50
N THR A 306 -3.34 14.12 -1.35
CA THR A 306 -4.31 15.18 -1.11
C THR A 306 -4.58 15.31 0.39
N SER A 307 -4.53 16.51 0.91
CA SER A 307 -5.05 16.82 2.24
C SER A 307 -6.54 17.17 2.17
N PHE A 308 -7.32 16.71 3.14
CA PHE A 308 -8.74 16.98 3.22
C PHE A 308 -9.02 17.97 4.34
N LYS A 309 -9.60 19.12 4.01
CA LYS A 309 -10.10 20.10 4.98
C LYS A 309 -11.61 20.01 5.04
N THR A 310 -12.15 19.76 6.22
CA THR A 310 -13.59 19.69 6.46
C THR A 310 -14.09 21.02 7.01
N LEU A 311 -15.10 21.58 6.35
CA LEU A 311 -15.72 22.85 6.71
C LEU A 311 -17.17 22.59 7.13
N TYR A 312 -17.58 23.10 8.30
CA TYR A 312 -18.96 22.99 8.82
C TYR A 312 -19.50 21.55 8.95
N VAL A 313 -18.61 20.55 9.04
CA VAL A 313 -19.00 19.13 9.15
C VAL A 313 -19.74 18.84 10.46
N ALA A 314 -19.44 19.57 11.54
CA ALA A 314 -20.18 19.47 12.81
C ALA A 314 -21.70 19.67 12.65
N ASN A 315 -22.14 20.40 11.62
CA ASN A 315 -23.57 20.59 11.33
C ASN A 315 -24.22 19.38 10.68
N SER A 316 -23.45 18.36 10.29
CA SER A 316 -23.95 17.12 9.67
C SER A 316 -24.37 16.07 10.70
N GLY A 317 -23.97 16.23 11.97
CA GLY A 317 -24.13 15.20 13.00
C GLY A 317 -23.05 14.12 12.99
N TYR A 318 -22.08 14.18 12.08
CA TYR A 318 -20.94 13.25 11.97
C TYR A 318 -19.68 13.82 12.60
N SER A 319 -18.85 12.95 13.17
CA SER A 319 -17.45 13.29 13.43
C SER A 319 -16.71 13.52 12.12
N LYS A 320 -15.54 14.16 12.19
CA LYS A 320 -14.70 14.38 11.01
C LYS A 320 -14.25 13.07 10.38
N GLU A 321 -13.94 12.09 11.18
CA GLU A 321 -13.49 10.75 10.78
C GLU A 321 -14.59 9.98 10.06
N GLU A 322 -15.80 9.97 10.61
CA GLU A 322 -16.98 9.34 9.99
C GLU A 322 -17.35 10.02 8.66
N TYR A 323 -17.28 11.34 8.62
CA TYR A 323 -17.55 12.09 7.40
C TYR A 323 -16.56 11.75 6.28
N LEU A 324 -15.27 11.67 6.62
CA LEU A 324 -14.23 11.29 5.66
C LEU A 324 -14.35 9.81 5.23
N GLU A 325 -14.71 8.92 6.15
CA GLU A 325 -14.94 7.51 5.82
C GLU A 325 -16.07 7.35 4.81
N ALA A 326 -17.22 7.97 5.07
CA ALA A 326 -18.37 7.96 4.18
C ALA A 326 -18.04 8.60 2.80
N PHE A 327 -17.27 9.69 2.79
CA PHE A 327 -16.78 10.29 1.55
C PHE A 327 -15.95 9.30 0.72
N PHE A 328 -14.98 8.60 1.34
CA PHE A 328 -14.17 7.63 0.59
C PHE A 328 -14.97 6.41 0.12
N GLN A 329 -15.98 5.98 0.88
CA GLN A 329 -16.88 4.90 0.48
C GLN A 329 -17.71 5.24 -0.76
N ALA A 330 -17.93 6.51 -1.05
CA ALA A 330 -18.69 6.98 -2.21
C ALA A 330 -17.88 7.00 -3.52
N LEU A 331 -16.58 6.61 -3.51
CA LEU A 331 -15.68 6.78 -4.67
C LEU A 331 -15.16 5.46 -5.26
N PRO A 332 -16.01 4.58 -5.83
CA PRO A 332 -15.58 3.35 -6.49
C PRO A 332 -15.07 3.62 -7.91
N LEU A 333 -14.05 4.47 -8.02
CA LEU A 333 -13.54 4.98 -9.30
C LEU A 333 -12.18 4.37 -9.65
N PRO A 334 -11.77 4.37 -10.93
CA PRO A 334 -10.45 3.93 -11.35
C PRO A 334 -9.31 4.63 -10.59
N LYS A 335 -8.30 3.87 -10.23
CA LYS A 335 -7.13 4.40 -9.49
C LYS A 335 -6.42 5.52 -10.26
N SER A 336 -6.39 5.43 -11.59
CA SER A 336 -5.83 6.46 -12.48
C SER A 336 -6.54 7.80 -12.32
N TRP A 337 -7.87 7.81 -12.26
CA TRP A 337 -8.68 9.02 -12.06
C TRP A 337 -8.44 9.66 -10.70
N LEU A 338 -8.47 8.84 -9.64
CA LEU A 338 -8.22 9.30 -8.28
C LEU A 338 -6.80 9.87 -8.12
N LYS A 339 -5.79 9.24 -8.74
CA LYS A 339 -4.42 9.75 -8.73
C LYS A 339 -4.29 11.08 -9.47
N ALA A 340 -4.87 11.21 -10.66
CA ALA A 340 -4.86 12.47 -11.41
C ALA A 340 -5.52 13.58 -10.59
N THR A 341 -6.65 13.30 -9.95
CA THR A 341 -7.31 14.23 -9.02
C THR A 341 -6.39 14.61 -7.86
N SER A 342 -5.68 13.63 -7.27
CA SER A 342 -4.73 13.88 -6.18
C SER A 342 -3.49 14.69 -6.62
N GLU A 343 -3.10 14.59 -7.86
CA GLU A 343 -2.00 15.39 -8.42
C GLU A 343 -2.42 16.82 -8.72
N ARG A 344 -3.65 17.00 -9.18
CA ARG A 344 -4.24 18.31 -9.49
C ARG A 344 -4.60 19.09 -8.21
N TYR A 345 -5.24 18.43 -7.25
CA TYR A 345 -5.73 19.03 -6.01
C TYR A 345 -4.93 18.57 -4.80
N ARG A 346 -3.97 19.38 -4.36
CA ARG A 346 -3.19 19.10 -3.13
C ARG A 346 -4.02 19.23 -1.86
N THR A 347 -5.10 19.99 -1.92
CA THR A 347 -6.10 20.11 -0.87
C THR A 347 -7.47 20.04 -1.49
N ILE A 348 -8.36 19.20 -0.94
CA ILE A 348 -9.79 19.20 -1.24
C ILE A 348 -10.52 19.66 0.01
N MET A 349 -11.39 20.65 -0.16
CA MET A 349 -12.24 21.17 0.90
C MET A 349 -13.61 20.48 0.82
N LEU A 350 -14.02 19.87 1.92
CA LEU A 350 -15.34 19.24 2.06
C LEU A 350 -16.21 20.11 2.95
N GLN A 351 -17.30 20.63 2.40
CA GLN A 351 -18.28 21.44 3.12
C GLN A 351 -19.60 20.69 3.19
N HIS A 352 -20.24 20.72 4.37
CA HIS A 352 -21.55 20.10 4.49
C HIS A 352 -22.64 20.98 3.84
N ALA A 353 -23.31 20.43 2.81
CA ALA A 353 -24.39 21.11 2.09
C ALA A 353 -25.69 21.06 2.89
N LYS A 354 -26.29 22.23 3.13
CA LYS A 354 -27.64 22.34 3.70
C LYS A 354 -28.71 22.18 2.61
N ASP A 355 -28.44 22.75 1.45
CA ASP A 355 -29.40 22.84 0.33
C ASP A 355 -28.85 22.08 -0.90
N ARG A 356 -28.50 22.81 -1.97
CA ARG A 356 -27.98 22.25 -3.23
C ARG A 356 -26.50 21.92 -3.09
N ALA A 357 -26.12 20.71 -3.51
CA ALA A 357 -24.72 20.33 -3.67
C ALA A 357 -24.10 21.01 -4.91
N TYR A 358 -22.79 21.23 -4.86
CA TYR A 358 -22.00 21.72 -6.00
C TYR A 358 -20.51 21.44 -5.80
N ALA A 359 -19.79 21.41 -6.92
CA ALA A 359 -18.33 21.38 -6.94
C ALA A 359 -17.79 22.73 -7.45
N ASP A 360 -16.81 23.30 -6.73
CA ASP A 360 -15.96 24.38 -7.22
C ASP A 360 -14.65 23.77 -7.69
N GLN A 361 -14.56 23.55 -9.02
CA GLN A 361 -13.43 22.86 -9.63
C GLN A 361 -12.14 23.71 -9.62
N GLU A 362 -12.21 25.02 -9.55
CA GLU A 362 -11.03 25.89 -9.48
C GLU A 362 -10.34 25.76 -8.13
N ASN A 363 -11.11 25.76 -7.06
CA ASN A 363 -10.63 25.76 -5.69
C ASN A 363 -10.58 24.37 -5.04
N GLY A 364 -11.11 23.33 -5.68
CA GLY A 364 -11.21 21.99 -5.12
C GLY A 364 -12.15 21.92 -3.92
N LEU A 365 -13.28 22.65 -3.96
CA LEU A 365 -14.29 22.64 -2.92
C LEU A 365 -15.48 21.78 -3.36
N LEU A 366 -15.90 20.88 -2.49
CA LEU A 366 -17.10 20.08 -2.63
C LEU A 366 -18.08 20.46 -1.52
N ASN A 367 -19.21 21.04 -1.90
CA ASN A 367 -20.34 21.29 -1.02
C ASN A 367 -21.32 20.12 -1.16
N ILE A 368 -21.29 19.18 -0.22
CA ILE A 368 -21.94 17.88 -0.35
C ILE A 368 -22.67 17.48 0.92
N ASN A 369 -23.77 16.74 0.77
CA ASN A 369 -24.42 16.03 1.87
C ASN A 369 -23.99 14.55 1.82
N ILE A 370 -23.28 14.10 2.84
CA ILE A 370 -22.68 12.78 2.90
C ILE A 370 -23.73 11.65 2.97
N ASP A 371 -24.96 11.93 3.41
CA ASP A 371 -26.07 10.97 3.40
C ASP A 371 -26.55 10.65 1.98
N LYS A 372 -26.13 11.43 0.98
CA LYS A 372 -26.42 11.27 -0.44
C LYS A 372 -25.16 10.88 -1.17
N THR A 373 -24.72 9.64 -1.01
CA THR A 373 -23.45 9.14 -1.57
C THR A 373 -23.40 9.20 -3.09
N ASP A 374 -24.54 9.08 -3.77
CA ASP A 374 -24.69 9.27 -5.19
C ASP A 374 -24.38 10.72 -5.62
N VAL A 375 -24.77 11.70 -4.81
CA VAL A 375 -24.47 13.13 -5.04
C VAL A 375 -23.00 13.41 -4.71
N VAL A 376 -22.43 12.78 -3.68
CA VAL A 376 -20.99 12.87 -3.39
C VAL A 376 -20.16 12.42 -4.59
N LEU A 377 -20.50 11.29 -5.18
CA LEU A 377 -19.87 10.79 -6.39
C LEU A 377 -20.01 11.77 -7.56
N HIS A 378 -21.21 12.29 -7.78
CA HIS A 378 -21.51 13.26 -8.82
C HIS A 378 -20.58 14.49 -8.73
N GLU A 379 -20.56 15.15 -7.59
CA GLU A 379 -19.75 16.36 -7.40
C GLU A 379 -18.24 16.07 -7.47
N PHE A 380 -17.79 14.90 -6.98
CA PHE A 380 -16.39 14.52 -7.11
C PHE A 380 -15.97 14.27 -8.57
N LEU A 381 -16.88 13.74 -9.40
CA LEU A 381 -16.60 13.51 -10.83
C LEU A 381 -16.35 14.81 -11.60
N HIS A 382 -16.90 15.94 -11.19
CA HIS A 382 -16.52 17.23 -11.75
C HIS A 382 -15.04 17.56 -11.52
N LEU A 383 -14.49 17.23 -10.35
CA LEU A 383 -13.04 17.37 -10.12
C LEU A 383 -12.23 16.41 -10.98
N VAL A 384 -12.74 15.17 -11.19
CA VAL A 384 -12.08 14.18 -12.07
C VAL A 384 -12.01 14.68 -13.50
N GLN A 385 -13.10 15.23 -14.04
CA GLN A 385 -13.14 15.73 -15.42
C GLN A 385 -12.07 16.83 -15.65
N VAL A 386 -11.87 17.72 -14.69
CA VAL A 386 -10.83 18.75 -14.76
C VAL A 386 -9.42 18.17 -14.56
N ALA A 387 -9.28 17.19 -13.68
CA ALA A 387 -8.00 16.58 -13.36
C ALA A 387 -7.51 15.58 -14.43
N PHE A 388 -8.43 15.06 -15.25
CA PHE A 388 -8.15 14.03 -16.25
C PHE A 388 -8.67 14.46 -17.64
N PRO A 389 -7.93 15.31 -18.35
CA PRO A 389 -8.39 15.96 -19.60
C PRO A 389 -8.81 14.99 -20.71
N GLU A 390 -8.24 13.78 -20.74
CA GLU A 390 -8.59 12.74 -21.70
C GLU A 390 -10.06 12.29 -21.54
N VAL A 391 -10.49 12.08 -20.29
CA VAL A 391 -11.91 11.78 -19.98
C VAL A 391 -12.80 12.94 -20.39
N GLN A 392 -12.40 14.18 -20.05
CA GLN A 392 -13.17 15.36 -20.41
C GLN A 392 -13.33 15.52 -21.94
N THR A 393 -12.28 15.21 -22.70
CA THR A 393 -12.32 15.25 -24.16
C THR A 393 -13.35 14.26 -24.73
N MET A 394 -13.36 13.02 -24.24
CA MET A 394 -14.31 12.00 -24.68
C MET A 394 -15.75 12.30 -24.25
N VAL A 395 -15.94 12.83 -23.03
CA VAL A 395 -17.26 13.29 -22.57
C VAL A 395 -17.83 14.36 -23.51
N ARG A 396 -16.96 15.31 -23.89
CA ARG A 396 -17.34 16.38 -24.83
C ARG A 396 -17.62 15.85 -26.24
N GLU A 397 -16.79 14.93 -26.72
CA GLU A 397 -16.98 14.30 -28.04
C GLU A 397 -18.33 13.57 -28.11
N LEU A 398 -18.68 12.77 -27.10
CA LEU A 398 -19.96 12.12 -27.00
C LEU A 398 -21.09 13.15 -26.94
N HIS A 399 -20.96 14.17 -26.11
CA HIS A 399 -21.96 15.22 -25.97
C HIS A 399 -22.25 15.92 -27.33
N LEU A 400 -21.17 16.35 -28.01
CA LEU A 400 -21.30 17.01 -29.33
C LEU A 400 -21.90 16.09 -30.39
N LYS A 401 -21.49 14.81 -30.43
CA LYS A 401 -22.03 13.81 -31.36
C LYS A 401 -23.54 13.60 -31.14
N ARG A 402 -23.97 13.52 -29.89
CA ARG A 402 -25.37 13.28 -29.55
C ARG A 402 -26.26 14.50 -29.71
N THR A 403 -25.76 15.67 -29.43
CA THR A 403 -26.52 16.93 -29.50
C THR A 403 -26.35 17.65 -30.83
N ALA A 404 -25.76 17.00 -31.84
CA ALA A 404 -25.60 17.57 -33.17
C ALA A 404 -26.96 17.89 -33.78
N GLY A 405 -27.20 19.18 -34.07
CA GLY A 405 -28.49 19.67 -34.61
C GLY A 405 -29.58 19.92 -33.55
N SER A 406 -29.31 19.65 -32.27
CA SER A 406 -30.25 19.96 -31.18
C SER A 406 -30.28 21.44 -30.84
N ASN A 407 -31.49 21.93 -30.51
CA ASN A 407 -31.68 23.31 -30.06
C ASN A 407 -31.16 23.49 -28.63
N LEU A 408 -30.67 24.70 -28.33
CA LEU A 408 -30.34 25.11 -26.97
C LEU A 408 -31.59 25.71 -26.32
N ASN A 409 -32.05 25.09 -25.24
CA ASN A 409 -33.28 25.46 -24.55
C ASN A 409 -32.99 25.83 -23.09
N ARG A 410 -33.88 26.59 -22.46
CA ARG A 410 -33.81 26.81 -21.01
C ARG A 410 -34.23 25.56 -20.26
N MET A 411 -33.45 25.17 -19.27
CA MET A 411 -33.72 23.98 -18.47
C MET A 411 -35.12 24.00 -17.84
N ARG A 412 -35.51 25.17 -17.29
CA ARG A 412 -36.81 25.34 -16.64
C ARG A 412 -37.99 25.17 -17.61
N ASP A 413 -37.83 25.61 -18.87
CA ASP A 413 -38.91 25.54 -19.89
C ASP A 413 -39.07 24.07 -20.33
N LEU A 414 -37.97 23.35 -20.47
CA LEU A 414 -38.00 21.95 -20.89
C LEU A 414 -38.50 21.00 -19.79
N THR A 415 -38.16 21.27 -18.53
CA THR A 415 -38.49 20.40 -17.38
C THR A 415 -39.75 20.80 -16.64
N GLY A 416 -40.27 22.01 -16.86
CA GLY A 416 -41.35 22.62 -16.07
C GLY A 416 -40.99 22.90 -14.62
N ASN A 417 -39.69 22.77 -14.21
CA ASN A 417 -39.25 22.95 -12.84
C ASN A 417 -38.77 24.39 -12.61
N PRO A 418 -39.48 25.20 -11.78
CA PRO A 418 -39.12 26.58 -11.50
C PRO A 418 -37.83 26.73 -10.65
N GLY A 419 -37.29 25.63 -10.07
CA GLY A 419 -36.07 25.62 -9.31
C GLY A 419 -34.81 25.83 -10.14
N TYR A 420 -34.90 25.70 -11.47
CA TYR A 420 -33.78 26.03 -12.35
C TYR A 420 -33.71 27.54 -12.62
N ASP A 421 -32.50 28.09 -12.64
CA ASP A 421 -32.29 29.49 -13.03
C ASP A 421 -32.62 29.71 -14.52
N VAL A 422 -33.03 30.94 -14.84
CA VAL A 422 -33.36 31.30 -16.24
C VAL A 422 -32.14 31.27 -17.17
N THR A 423 -30.93 31.26 -16.62
CA THR A 423 -29.68 31.17 -17.35
C THR A 423 -29.19 29.74 -17.54
N GLU A 424 -29.82 28.75 -16.89
CA GLU A 424 -29.45 27.35 -17.05
C GLU A 424 -29.98 26.82 -18.39
N LEU A 425 -29.03 26.50 -19.29
CA LEU A 425 -29.31 26.06 -20.64
C LEU A 425 -28.97 24.59 -20.83
N THR A 426 -29.75 23.88 -21.64
CA THR A 426 -29.52 22.48 -21.99
C THR A 426 -29.81 22.24 -23.49
N ARG A 427 -29.13 21.24 -24.08
CA ARG A 427 -29.47 20.74 -25.42
C ARG A 427 -30.42 19.58 -25.28
N GLU A 428 -31.51 19.64 -26.06
CA GLU A 428 -32.45 18.56 -26.16
C GLU A 428 -31.82 17.39 -26.93
N ASP A 429 -31.81 16.22 -26.31
CA ASP A 429 -31.37 14.97 -26.90
C ASP A 429 -32.08 13.78 -26.27
N LYS A 430 -31.72 12.58 -26.72
CA LYS A 430 -32.18 11.28 -26.21
C LYS A 430 -31.56 10.91 -24.85
N TYR A 431 -31.06 11.86 -24.08
CA TYR A 431 -30.62 11.63 -22.72
C TYR A 431 -31.79 11.20 -21.83
N PHE A 432 -31.50 10.31 -20.86
CA PHE A 432 -32.54 9.87 -19.94
C PHE A 432 -33.02 11.00 -19.01
N ASN A 433 -32.21 12.04 -18.85
CA ASN A 433 -32.51 13.24 -18.07
C ASN A 433 -32.02 14.49 -18.82
N PRO A 434 -32.86 15.52 -19.02
CA PRO A 434 -32.46 16.76 -19.69
C PRO A 434 -31.27 17.48 -19.06
N TYR A 435 -31.01 17.28 -17.75
CA TYR A 435 -29.87 17.85 -17.06
C TYR A 435 -28.50 17.40 -17.63
N MET A 436 -28.44 16.22 -18.26
CA MET A 436 -27.22 15.71 -18.90
C MET A 436 -26.78 16.56 -20.11
N GLY A 437 -27.73 17.21 -20.77
CA GLY A 437 -27.45 18.13 -21.88
C GLY A 437 -27.06 19.54 -21.45
N LYS A 438 -26.89 19.78 -20.12
CA LYS A 438 -26.58 21.10 -19.58
C LYS A 438 -25.27 21.63 -20.09
N GLU A 439 -25.31 22.89 -20.54
CA GLU A 439 -24.14 23.63 -20.97
C GLU A 439 -23.87 24.81 -20.03
N TYR A 440 -22.64 24.94 -19.62
CA TYR A 440 -22.17 26.00 -18.72
C TYR A 440 -21.55 27.16 -19.56
N ASN A 441 -21.68 28.38 -19.06
CA ASN A 441 -21.06 29.59 -19.62
C ASN A 441 -21.37 29.83 -21.12
N THR A 442 -22.51 29.34 -21.57
CA THR A 442 -23.04 29.61 -22.92
C THR A 442 -24.03 30.77 -22.93
N ASN A 443 -23.82 31.73 -23.80
CA ASN A 443 -24.90 32.63 -24.20
C ASN A 443 -25.71 31.92 -25.29
N LEU A 444 -26.96 32.32 -25.50
CA LEU A 444 -27.90 31.69 -26.45
C LEU A 444 -27.39 31.58 -27.91
N ASN A 445 -26.29 32.28 -28.24
CA ASN A 445 -25.58 32.26 -29.51
C ASN A 445 -24.18 31.59 -29.41
N GLY A 446 -23.83 31.03 -28.24
CA GLY A 446 -22.47 30.62 -27.93
C GLY A 446 -22.15 29.16 -28.20
N ARG A 447 -20.89 28.90 -28.40
CA ARG A 447 -20.33 27.56 -28.31
C ARG A 447 -20.04 27.25 -26.84
N PRO A 448 -20.24 25.99 -26.37
CA PRO A 448 -19.92 25.63 -25.01
C PRO A 448 -18.45 25.89 -24.73
N SER A 449 -18.13 26.32 -23.52
CA SER A 449 -16.74 26.50 -23.08
C SER A 449 -15.97 25.19 -23.18
N PRO A 450 -14.81 25.14 -23.86
CA PRO A 450 -14.07 23.90 -24.04
C PRO A 450 -13.57 23.29 -22.72
N ASN A 451 -13.50 24.06 -21.65
CA ASN A 451 -12.92 23.67 -20.39
C ASN A 451 -13.94 23.36 -19.29
N GLU A 452 -15.24 23.57 -19.57
CA GLU A 452 -16.28 23.32 -18.57
C GLU A 452 -16.61 21.83 -18.48
N PRO A 453 -16.72 21.25 -17.27
CA PRO A 453 -17.21 19.90 -17.07
C PRO A 453 -18.65 19.75 -17.54
N LEU A 454 -18.97 18.58 -18.08
CA LEU A 454 -20.31 18.26 -18.58
C LEU A 454 -21.00 17.25 -17.67
N GLU A 455 -22.32 17.28 -17.67
CA GLU A 455 -23.16 16.44 -16.79
C GLU A 455 -23.36 15.00 -17.32
N VAL A 456 -22.94 14.71 -18.54
CA VAL A 456 -23.12 13.38 -19.14
C VAL A 456 -22.51 12.28 -18.30
N LEU A 457 -21.23 12.42 -17.91
CA LEU A 457 -20.53 11.40 -17.14
C LEU A 457 -21.02 11.38 -15.69
N THR A 458 -21.18 12.54 -15.06
CA THR A 458 -21.56 12.67 -13.65
C THR A 458 -22.93 12.05 -13.39
N MET A 459 -23.94 12.42 -14.20
CA MET A 459 -25.28 11.90 -14.10
C MET A 459 -25.37 10.41 -14.43
N THR A 460 -24.59 9.94 -15.42
CA THR A 460 -24.62 8.53 -15.81
C THR A 460 -24.00 7.66 -14.73
N LEU A 461 -22.84 8.03 -14.18
CA LEU A 461 -22.21 7.29 -13.09
C LEU A 461 -22.99 7.40 -11.77
N GLN A 462 -23.61 8.55 -11.51
CA GLN A 462 -24.55 8.68 -10.41
C GLN A 462 -25.71 7.67 -10.52
N ALA A 463 -26.31 7.55 -11.73
CA ALA A 463 -27.40 6.62 -11.97
C ALA A 463 -26.96 5.13 -11.87
N LEU A 464 -25.77 4.79 -12.38
CA LEU A 464 -25.27 3.42 -12.37
C LEU A 464 -24.79 3.00 -10.97
N ILE A 465 -23.93 3.79 -10.35
CA ILE A 465 -23.23 3.45 -9.10
C ILE A 465 -24.07 3.77 -7.86
N GLY A 466 -24.80 4.88 -7.88
CA GLY A 466 -25.62 5.33 -6.76
C GLY A 466 -26.79 4.40 -6.42
N SER A 467 -27.08 3.43 -7.28
CA SER A 467 -28.10 2.40 -7.05
C SER A 467 -27.57 1.08 -6.54
N VAL A 468 -26.24 0.93 -6.39
CA VAL A 468 -25.59 -0.34 -6.02
C VAL A 468 -25.69 -0.59 -4.52
N GLY A 469 -26.03 -1.81 -4.16
CA GLY A 469 -26.30 -2.26 -2.79
C GLY A 469 -25.19 -1.95 -1.79
N GLY A 470 -25.57 -1.59 -0.60
CA GLY A 470 -24.63 -1.21 0.45
C GLY A 470 -24.20 0.26 0.41
N LEU A 471 -24.22 0.93 -0.73
CA LEU A 471 -24.25 2.37 -0.78
C LEU A 471 -25.70 2.81 -0.58
N PRO A 472 -26.05 3.70 0.37
CA PRO A 472 -27.45 4.00 0.69
C PRO A 472 -28.14 4.69 -0.49
N GLY A 473 -28.44 3.92 -1.53
CA GLY A 473 -29.28 4.31 -2.66
C GLY A 473 -30.73 4.35 -2.19
N LYS A 474 -31.24 5.53 -1.94
CA LYS A 474 -32.68 5.71 -1.76
C LYS A 474 -33.41 5.32 -3.06
N VAL A 475 -34.70 5.03 -2.92
CA VAL A 475 -35.66 4.68 -4.00
C VAL A 475 -35.47 5.49 -5.31
N GLY A 476 -34.95 6.73 -5.24
CA GLY A 476 -34.66 7.58 -6.38
C GLY A 476 -33.55 7.10 -7.31
N ALA A 477 -32.48 6.49 -6.80
CA ALA A 477 -31.33 6.04 -7.61
C ALA A 477 -31.70 4.84 -8.50
N ASN A 478 -32.53 3.92 -8.00
CA ASN A 478 -33.08 2.82 -8.81
C ASN A 478 -33.93 3.33 -9.96
N SER A 479 -34.71 4.40 -9.75
CA SER A 479 -35.49 5.06 -10.81
C SER A 479 -34.59 5.67 -11.88
N MET A 480 -33.50 6.36 -11.50
CA MET A 480 -32.54 6.94 -12.44
C MET A 480 -31.85 5.86 -13.28
N ARG A 481 -31.39 4.78 -12.65
CA ARG A 481 -30.75 3.68 -13.35
C ARG A 481 -31.71 3.00 -14.34
N ASN A 482 -32.94 2.71 -13.92
CA ASN A 482 -33.93 2.09 -14.80
C ASN A 482 -34.27 3.00 -15.99
N ALA A 483 -34.35 4.32 -15.78
CA ALA A 483 -34.50 5.28 -16.86
C ALA A 483 -33.27 5.28 -17.79
N LEU A 484 -32.05 5.26 -17.24
CA LEU A 484 -30.82 5.19 -18.02
C LEU A 484 -30.79 3.92 -18.89
N LEU A 485 -30.96 2.74 -18.29
CA LEU A 485 -30.86 1.46 -19.00
C LEU A 485 -31.96 1.23 -19.99
N SER A 486 -33.13 1.83 -19.80
CA SER A 486 -34.27 1.71 -20.73
C SER A 486 -34.26 2.74 -21.87
N LYS A 487 -33.80 3.98 -21.57
CA LYS A 487 -33.91 5.11 -22.50
C LYS A 487 -32.56 5.56 -23.08
N ASP A 488 -31.45 5.26 -22.42
CA ASP A 488 -30.14 5.85 -22.75
C ASP A 488 -28.99 4.87 -22.53
N LYS A 489 -29.06 3.73 -23.20
CA LYS A 489 -28.01 2.69 -23.15
C LYS A 489 -26.63 3.19 -23.64
N GLU A 490 -26.63 4.19 -24.52
CA GLU A 490 -25.41 4.79 -25.06
C GLU A 490 -24.57 5.47 -23.94
N SER A 491 -25.24 6.30 -23.12
CA SER A 491 -24.56 6.92 -21.98
C SER A 491 -24.10 5.87 -20.95
N ALA A 492 -24.91 4.81 -20.72
CA ALA A 492 -24.54 3.71 -19.84
C ALA A 492 -23.29 2.97 -20.37
N ALA A 493 -23.26 2.62 -21.65
CA ALA A 493 -22.10 2.00 -22.31
C ALA A 493 -20.88 2.90 -22.22
N PHE A 494 -21.01 4.17 -22.53
CA PHE A 494 -19.91 5.13 -22.43
C PHE A 494 -19.28 5.17 -21.03
N ALA A 495 -20.10 5.37 -20.00
CA ALA A 495 -19.60 5.46 -18.63
C ALA A 495 -18.94 4.15 -18.13
N LEU A 496 -19.56 3.00 -18.46
CA LEU A 496 -19.01 1.70 -18.12
C LEU A 496 -17.70 1.42 -18.87
N GLY A 497 -17.66 1.78 -20.16
CA GLY A 497 -16.45 1.67 -20.98
C GLY A 497 -15.30 2.50 -20.42
N LEU A 498 -15.56 3.73 -19.99
CA LEU A 498 -14.56 4.58 -19.31
C LEU A 498 -14.06 3.95 -18.01
N LEU A 499 -14.96 3.48 -17.15
CA LEU A 499 -14.57 2.81 -15.90
C LEU A 499 -13.63 1.64 -16.15
N LEU A 500 -13.94 0.79 -17.13
CA LEU A 500 -13.18 -0.42 -17.43
C LEU A 500 -11.87 -0.14 -18.18
N ARG A 501 -11.86 0.86 -19.07
CA ARG A 501 -10.65 1.26 -19.83
C ARG A 501 -9.55 1.81 -18.93
N TYR A 502 -9.95 2.53 -17.89
CA TYR A 502 -9.02 3.19 -16.95
C TYR A 502 -8.85 2.46 -15.61
N ALA A 503 -9.43 1.28 -15.43
CA ALA A 503 -9.42 0.44 -14.22
C ALA A 503 -8.02 -0.11 -13.83
#